data_65727754364530a8390d2b70601fa629
#
_entry.id   65727754364530a8390d2b70601fa629
#
_cell.length_a   1.000
_cell.length_b   1.000
_cell.length_c   1.000
_cell.angle_alpha   90.00
_cell.angle_beta   90.00
_cell.angle_gamma   90.00
#
_symmetry.space_group_name_H-M   'P 1'
#
loop_
_entity.id
_entity.type
_entity.pdbx_description
1 polymer ?
#
loop_
_entity_poly.entity_id
_entity_poly.type
_entity_poly.pdbx_seq_one_letter_code
_entity_poly.pdbx_strand_id
1 'polypeptide(L)'
;MEKTLIQEAQELIPALETIFCTLHEHPELGNEETQTSSLIRRRLEDLGIEYAVMAGTGTAAIIRGGRPGRTIGFRADIDALPITEETGLPYASQTPGVMHACGHDFHTAALLGAAELLQKHRVGLPGSVKLFFQPDEEGDGGAARMIASGCMESPHVDAMLCCHVESGI
;
A
#
# COMPACT_ATOMS: atom_id res chain seq x y z
N MET A 1 -21.23 -22.33 -6.26
CA MET A 1 -21.32 -21.02 -6.91
C MET A 1 -19.96 -20.32 -6.75
N GLU A 2 -19.48 -19.73 -7.81
CA GLU A 2 -18.25 -18.92 -7.77
C GLU A 2 -18.53 -17.65 -6.95
N LYS A 3 -17.59 -17.28 -6.07
CA LYS A 3 -17.72 -16.07 -5.24
C LYS A 3 -17.58 -14.83 -6.11
N THR A 4 -18.27 -13.75 -5.75
CA THR A 4 -18.02 -12.42 -6.33
C THR A 4 -16.76 -11.80 -5.74
N LEU A 5 -16.12 -10.87 -6.46
CA LEU A 5 -14.97 -10.13 -5.93
C LEU A 5 -15.28 -9.42 -4.60
N ILE A 6 -16.52 -8.94 -4.43
CA ILE A 6 -16.95 -8.30 -3.17
C ILE A 6 -16.94 -9.32 -2.02
N GLN A 7 -17.44 -10.53 -2.27
CA GLN A 7 -17.44 -11.59 -1.24
C GLN A 7 -16.00 -12.01 -0.88
N GLU A 8 -15.12 -12.13 -1.88
CA GLU A 8 -13.70 -12.42 -1.63
C GLU A 8 -13.02 -11.30 -0.85
N ALA A 9 -13.29 -10.03 -1.19
CA ALA A 9 -12.77 -8.87 -0.45
C ALA A 9 -13.25 -8.88 1.02
N GLN A 10 -14.53 -9.19 1.25
CA GLN A 10 -15.09 -9.30 2.61
C GLN A 10 -14.40 -10.38 3.46
N GLU A 11 -13.96 -11.46 2.84
CA GLU A 11 -13.22 -12.53 3.55
C GLU A 11 -11.81 -12.10 3.99
N LEU A 12 -11.23 -11.10 3.33
CA LEU A 12 -9.92 -10.55 3.70
C LEU A 12 -9.98 -9.56 4.86
N ILE A 13 -11.14 -8.99 5.16
CA ILE A 13 -11.29 -7.92 6.17
C ILE A 13 -10.59 -8.24 7.49
N PRO A 14 -10.77 -9.42 8.14
CA PRO A 14 -10.11 -9.68 9.42
C PRO A 14 -8.58 -9.64 9.36
N ALA A 15 -8.00 -10.12 8.25
CA ALA A 15 -6.55 -10.07 8.05
C ALA A 15 -6.06 -8.64 7.78
N LEU A 16 -6.84 -7.87 7.01
CA LEU A 16 -6.52 -6.47 6.71
C LEU A 16 -6.68 -5.57 7.93
N GLU A 17 -7.68 -5.81 8.77
CA GLU A 17 -7.82 -5.14 10.07
C GLU A 17 -6.60 -5.38 10.97
N THR A 18 -6.07 -6.59 10.98
CA THR A 18 -4.84 -6.91 11.73
C THR A 18 -3.64 -6.11 11.19
N ILE A 19 -3.49 -6.02 9.87
CA ILE A 19 -2.44 -5.22 9.23
C ILE A 19 -2.61 -3.74 9.58
N PHE A 20 -3.82 -3.21 9.41
CA PHE A 20 -4.17 -1.83 9.73
C PHE A 20 -3.83 -1.48 11.19
N CYS A 21 -4.31 -2.27 12.16
CA CYS A 21 -4.02 -2.03 13.57
C CYS A 21 -2.52 -2.09 13.86
N THR A 22 -1.78 -3.03 13.25
CA THR A 22 -0.32 -3.14 13.43
C THR A 22 0.40 -1.89 12.91
N LEU A 23 0.01 -1.36 11.76
CA LEU A 23 0.58 -0.13 11.19
C LEU A 23 0.22 1.08 12.07
N HIS A 24 -1.03 1.16 12.52
CA HIS A 24 -1.51 2.24 13.36
C HIS A 24 -0.81 2.30 14.72
N GLU A 25 -0.55 1.14 15.33
CA GLU A 25 0.19 1.03 16.60
C GLU A 25 1.66 1.41 16.48
N HIS A 26 2.26 1.26 15.29
CA HIS A 26 3.69 1.45 15.04
C HIS A 26 3.96 2.43 13.89
N PRO A 27 3.45 3.67 13.99
CA PRO A 27 3.61 4.65 12.93
C PRO A 27 5.06 5.13 12.83
N GLU A 28 5.52 5.35 11.61
CA GLU A 28 6.87 5.82 11.29
C GLU A 28 6.79 7.06 10.40
N LEU A 29 7.64 8.05 10.66
CA LEU A 29 7.70 9.29 9.87
C LEU A 29 8.30 9.04 8.48
N GLY A 30 8.07 10.00 7.58
CA GLY A 30 8.61 9.97 6.22
C GLY A 30 10.13 9.73 6.19
N ASN A 31 10.58 8.84 5.33
CA ASN A 31 11.94 8.30 5.21
C ASN A 31 12.41 7.41 6.38
N GLU A 32 11.61 7.19 7.38
CA GLU A 32 11.90 6.31 8.53
C GLU A 32 11.02 5.05 8.54
N GLU A 33 10.16 4.82 7.53
CA GLU A 33 9.14 3.77 7.43
C GLU A 33 9.76 2.36 7.24
N THR A 34 10.69 1.98 8.09
CA THR A 34 11.48 0.75 7.94
C THR A 34 10.69 -0.50 8.31
N GLN A 35 9.91 -0.48 9.39
CA GLN A 35 9.06 -1.58 9.81
C GLN A 35 7.85 -1.73 8.90
N THR A 36 7.22 -0.60 8.54
CA THR A 36 6.11 -0.50 7.58
C THR A 36 6.52 -1.12 6.24
N SER A 37 7.66 -0.70 5.69
CA SER A 37 8.21 -1.25 4.44
C SER A 37 8.51 -2.74 4.55
N SER A 38 9.03 -3.18 5.68
CA SER A 38 9.34 -4.59 5.94
C SER A 38 8.07 -5.45 5.99
N LEU A 39 6.99 -4.94 6.60
CA LEU A 39 5.68 -5.58 6.63
C LEU A 39 5.11 -5.71 5.22
N ILE A 40 5.12 -4.63 4.45
CA ILE A 40 4.63 -4.61 3.06
C ILE A 40 5.38 -5.66 2.22
N ARG A 41 6.71 -5.65 2.26
CA ARG A 41 7.55 -6.56 1.47
C ARG A 41 7.31 -8.01 1.83
N ARG A 42 7.24 -8.34 3.11
CA ARG A 42 6.91 -9.71 3.57
C ARG A 42 5.56 -10.16 3.03
N ARG A 43 4.54 -9.27 3.07
CA ARG A 43 3.22 -9.63 2.53
C ARG A 43 3.25 -9.86 1.03
N LEU A 44 4.01 -9.07 0.26
CA LEU A 44 4.21 -9.28 -1.18
C LEU A 44 4.95 -10.59 -1.46
N GLU A 45 5.95 -10.93 -0.67
CA GLU A 45 6.69 -12.22 -0.75
C GLU A 45 5.77 -13.41 -0.50
N ASP A 46 4.94 -13.36 0.55
CA ASP A 46 3.95 -14.39 0.88
C ASP A 46 2.96 -14.63 -0.27
N LEU A 47 2.61 -13.57 -0.99
CA LEU A 47 1.73 -13.61 -2.15
C LEU A 47 2.46 -14.00 -3.45
N GLY A 48 3.79 -14.14 -3.43
CA GLY A 48 4.59 -14.41 -4.62
C GLY A 48 4.56 -13.27 -5.65
N ILE A 49 4.48 -12.01 -5.18
CA ILE A 49 4.47 -10.81 -6.01
C ILE A 49 5.88 -10.22 -6.09
N GLU A 50 6.38 -10.02 -7.31
CA GLU A 50 7.65 -9.37 -7.57
C GLU A 50 7.63 -7.90 -7.13
N TYR A 51 8.69 -7.45 -6.47
CA TYR A 51 8.83 -6.04 -6.09
C TYR A 51 10.28 -5.54 -6.19
N ALA A 52 10.43 -4.23 -6.21
CA ALA A 52 11.68 -3.51 -6.09
C ALA A 52 11.60 -2.46 -4.99
N VAL A 53 12.70 -2.30 -4.25
CA VAL A 53 12.87 -1.22 -3.27
C VAL A 53 13.24 0.05 -4.01
N MET A 54 12.55 1.14 -3.70
CA MET A 54 12.74 2.44 -4.36
C MET A 54 12.69 3.58 -3.34
N ALA A 55 13.41 4.65 -3.61
CA ALA A 55 13.40 5.86 -2.78
C ALA A 55 13.60 5.60 -1.28
N GLY A 56 14.51 4.68 -0.92
CA GLY A 56 14.79 4.30 0.47
C GLY A 56 13.80 3.27 1.00
N THR A 57 12.71 3.70 1.59
CA THR A 57 11.70 2.86 2.21
C THR A 57 10.55 2.47 1.27
N GLY A 58 10.40 3.15 0.14
CA GLY A 58 9.35 2.86 -0.84
C GLY A 58 9.47 1.49 -1.48
N THR A 59 8.34 0.98 -1.98
CA THR A 59 8.25 -0.31 -2.66
C THR A 59 7.38 -0.20 -3.89
N ALA A 60 7.89 -0.67 -5.04
CA ALA A 60 7.12 -0.82 -6.26
C ALA A 60 7.00 -2.30 -6.61
N ALA A 61 5.78 -2.81 -6.67
CA ALA A 61 5.50 -4.21 -6.99
C ALA A 61 4.78 -4.33 -8.34
N ILE A 62 4.82 -5.53 -8.93
CA ILE A 62 4.17 -5.79 -10.21
C ILE A 62 3.44 -7.14 -10.20
N ILE A 63 2.21 -7.10 -10.68
CA ILE A 63 1.39 -8.28 -10.97
C ILE A 63 1.21 -8.34 -12.49
N ARG A 64 1.78 -9.37 -13.12
CA ARG A 64 1.65 -9.58 -14.55
C ARG A 64 0.42 -10.40 -14.85
N GLY A 65 -0.51 -9.83 -15.62
CA GLY A 65 -1.70 -10.52 -16.08
C GLY A 65 -1.40 -11.63 -17.09
N GLY A 66 -2.36 -12.51 -17.28
CA GLY A 66 -2.24 -13.65 -18.21
C GLY A 66 -2.42 -13.30 -19.69
N ARG A 67 -2.76 -12.05 -20.02
CA ARG A 67 -3.01 -11.59 -21.40
C ARG A 67 -2.33 -10.26 -21.66
N PRO A 68 -1.92 -9.95 -22.90
CA PRO A 68 -1.40 -8.64 -23.26
C PRO A 68 -2.42 -7.53 -22.94
N GLY A 69 -1.91 -6.36 -22.55
CA GLY A 69 -2.73 -5.20 -22.23
C GLY A 69 -1.90 -4.04 -21.69
N ARG A 70 -2.58 -3.01 -21.21
CA ARG A 70 -2.00 -1.82 -20.60
C ARG A 70 -1.53 -2.11 -19.17
N THR A 71 -0.71 -1.20 -18.64
CA THR A 71 -0.29 -1.24 -17.24
C THR A 71 -1.01 -0.15 -16.47
N ILE A 72 -1.68 -0.55 -15.38
CA ILE A 72 -2.33 0.38 -14.46
C ILE A 72 -1.56 0.37 -13.15
N GLY A 73 -1.31 1.58 -12.60
CA GLY A 73 -0.71 1.76 -11.28
C GLY A 73 -1.75 2.03 -10.22
N PHE A 74 -1.59 1.43 -9.04
CA PHE A 74 -2.29 1.81 -7.81
C PHE A 74 -1.28 2.34 -6.79
N ARG A 75 -1.65 3.38 -6.06
CA ARG A 75 -0.78 4.04 -5.07
C ARG A 75 -1.41 4.05 -3.69
N ALA A 76 -0.62 3.74 -2.69
CA ALA A 76 -0.82 4.07 -1.29
C ALA A 76 0.42 4.77 -0.75
N ASP A 77 0.24 5.79 0.05
CA ASP A 77 1.26 6.39 0.91
C ASP A 77 1.44 5.53 2.16
N ILE A 78 2.59 5.67 2.84
CA ILE A 78 2.93 4.78 3.95
C ILE A 78 3.49 5.48 5.20
N ASP A 79 3.72 6.79 5.14
CA ASP A 79 4.29 7.59 6.22
C ASP A 79 3.21 8.07 7.22
N ALA A 80 3.64 8.38 8.42
CA ALA A 80 2.84 8.96 9.49
C ALA A 80 3.24 10.42 9.74
N LEU A 81 2.47 11.09 10.60
CA LEU A 81 2.63 12.49 10.95
C LEU A 81 3.21 12.68 12.37
N PRO A 82 3.98 13.77 12.62
CA PRO A 82 4.49 14.11 13.95
C PRO A 82 3.40 14.71 14.83
N ILE A 83 2.39 13.92 15.14
CA ILE A 83 1.19 14.28 15.91
C ILE A 83 1.04 13.32 17.07
N THR A 84 0.77 13.83 18.28
CA THR A 84 0.42 12.97 19.42
C THR A 84 -1.01 12.49 19.28
N GLU A 85 -1.21 11.19 19.32
CA GLU A 85 -2.54 10.61 19.26
C GLU A 85 -3.28 10.75 20.58
N GLU A 86 -4.54 11.21 20.51
CA GLU A 86 -5.44 11.40 21.67
C GLU A 86 -6.79 10.65 21.48
N THR A 87 -6.84 9.68 20.59
CA THR A 87 -8.08 8.96 20.23
C THR A 87 -8.58 8.04 21.34
N GLY A 88 -7.67 7.47 22.15
CA GLY A 88 -7.99 6.46 23.15
C GLY A 88 -8.42 5.11 22.56
N LEU A 89 -8.12 4.85 21.30
CA LEU A 89 -8.41 3.59 20.62
C LEU A 89 -7.58 2.44 21.22
N PRO A 90 -8.09 1.20 21.23
CA PRO A 90 -7.36 0.06 21.77
C PRO A 90 -6.07 -0.27 20.98
N TYR A 91 -5.96 0.21 19.76
CA TYR A 91 -4.80 0.11 18.87
C TYR A 91 -4.14 1.47 18.60
N ALA A 92 -4.27 2.42 19.53
CA ALA A 92 -3.62 3.71 19.42
C ALA A 92 -2.09 3.59 19.30
N SER A 93 -1.48 4.58 18.68
CA SER A 93 -0.03 4.66 18.47
C SER A 93 0.76 4.38 19.74
N GLN A 94 1.75 3.51 19.65
CA GLN A 94 2.73 3.22 20.70
C GLN A 94 4.02 4.06 20.53
N THR A 95 4.08 4.90 19.50
CA THR A 95 5.19 5.80 19.21
C THR A 95 4.84 7.21 19.69
N PRO A 96 5.40 7.69 20.82
CA PRO A 96 5.07 9.01 21.34
C PRO A 96 5.30 10.13 20.33
N GLY A 97 4.29 10.96 20.10
CA GLY A 97 4.37 12.10 19.19
C GLY A 97 4.27 11.76 17.70
N VAL A 98 3.92 10.51 17.34
CA VAL A 98 3.73 10.08 15.95
C VAL A 98 2.39 9.35 15.82
N MET A 99 1.63 9.65 14.77
CA MET A 99 0.31 9.07 14.51
C MET A 99 0.03 8.97 13.02
N HIS A 100 -0.65 7.92 12.59
CA HIS A 100 -1.29 7.85 11.26
C HIS A 100 -2.56 8.71 11.21
N ALA A 101 -2.40 10.04 11.31
CA ALA A 101 -3.53 10.97 11.35
C ALA A 101 -4.15 11.25 9.96
N CYS A 102 -3.46 10.87 8.88
CA CYS A 102 -3.94 11.01 7.49
C CYS A 102 -4.51 9.71 6.90
N GLY A 103 -4.47 8.59 7.65
CA GLY A 103 -5.05 7.31 7.22
C GLY A 103 -4.18 6.50 6.24
N HIS A 104 -2.89 6.76 6.16
CA HIS A 104 -1.97 6.04 5.28
C HIS A 104 -1.79 4.56 5.65
N ASP A 105 -1.99 4.19 6.90
CA ASP A 105 -2.13 2.82 7.39
C ASP A 105 -3.31 2.09 6.75
N PHE A 106 -4.47 2.75 6.65
CA PHE A 106 -5.63 2.21 5.94
C PHE A 106 -5.37 2.08 4.44
N HIS A 107 -4.75 3.08 3.80
CA HIS A 107 -4.39 3.03 2.39
C HIS A 107 -3.46 1.85 2.09
N THR A 108 -2.45 1.65 2.95
CA THR A 108 -1.50 0.55 2.86
C THR A 108 -2.21 -0.81 2.98
N ALA A 109 -3.05 -0.98 4.02
CA ALA A 109 -3.80 -2.22 4.22
C ALA A 109 -4.74 -2.51 3.04
N ALA A 110 -5.47 -1.50 2.55
CA ALA A 110 -6.36 -1.63 1.40
C ALA A 110 -5.61 -2.04 0.13
N LEU A 111 -4.43 -1.43 -0.15
CA LEU A 111 -3.63 -1.79 -1.31
C LEU A 111 -3.06 -3.21 -1.21
N LEU A 112 -2.68 -3.67 -0.02
CA LEU A 112 -2.27 -5.06 0.20
C LEU A 112 -3.42 -6.05 -0.02
N GLY A 113 -4.65 -5.69 0.39
CA GLY A 113 -5.85 -6.48 0.08
C GLY A 113 -6.13 -6.55 -1.42
N ALA A 114 -6.01 -5.42 -2.11
CA ALA A 114 -6.13 -5.37 -3.58
C ALA A 114 -5.04 -6.22 -4.25
N ALA A 115 -3.80 -6.21 -3.74
CA ALA A 115 -2.70 -7.02 -4.23
C ALA A 115 -3.04 -8.52 -4.18
N GLU A 116 -3.60 -9.00 -3.07
CA GLU A 116 -4.00 -10.40 -2.90
C GLU A 116 -5.07 -10.82 -3.91
N LEU A 117 -6.12 -10.02 -4.06
CA LEU A 117 -7.20 -10.30 -5.02
C LEU A 117 -6.69 -10.29 -6.47
N LEU A 118 -5.90 -9.28 -6.83
CA LEU A 118 -5.33 -9.16 -8.16
C LEU A 118 -4.39 -10.33 -8.49
N GLN A 119 -3.55 -10.72 -7.54
CA GLN A 119 -2.65 -11.87 -7.71
C GLN A 119 -3.43 -13.18 -7.87
N LYS A 120 -4.47 -13.39 -7.09
CA LYS A 120 -5.36 -14.55 -7.19
C LYS A 120 -6.00 -14.66 -8.57
N HIS A 121 -6.44 -13.54 -9.12
CA HIS A 121 -7.14 -13.48 -10.41
C HIS A 121 -6.25 -13.14 -11.60
N ARG A 122 -4.91 -13.06 -11.42
CA ARG A 122 -3.97 -12.56 -12.42
C ARG A 122 -4.06 -13.21 -13.80
N VAL A 123 -4.38 -14.50 -13.87
CA VAL A 123 -4.48 -15.24 -15.15
C VAL A 123 -5.57 -14.66 -16.05
N GLY A 124 -6.66 -14.15 -15.46
CA GLY A 124 -7.77 -13.51 -16.18
C GLY A 124 -7.53 -12.04 -16.52
N LEU A 125 -6.51 -11.40 -15.96
CA LEU A 125 -6.29 -9.97 -16.15
C LEU A 125 -5.59 -9.69 -17.50
N PRO A 126 -6.01 -8.64 -18.25
CA PRO A 126 -5.26 -8.11 -19.36
C PRO A 126 -4.19 -7.12 -18.84
N GLY A 127 -2.99 -7.18 -19.43
CA GLY A 127 -1.91 -6.25 -19.09
C GLY A 127 -1.25 -6.53 -17.75
N SER A 128 -0.82 -5.48 -17.06
CA SER A 128 -0.15 -5.57 -15.76
C SER A 128 -0.71 -4.58 -14.77
N VAL A 129 -0.56 -4.86 -13.48
CA VAL A 129 -0.86 -3.93 -12.40
C VAL A 129 0.43 -3.65 -11.63
N LYS A 130 0.78 -2.38 -11.46
CA LYS A 130 1.84 -1.95 -10.55
C LYS A 130 1.23 -1.42 -9.27
N LEU A 131 1.87 -1.74 -8.16
CA LEU A 131 1.48 -1.31 -6.82
C LEU A 131 2.60 -0.46 -6.26
N PHE A 132 2.29 0.78 -5.89
CA PHE A 132 3.26 1.74 -5.37
C PHE A 132 2.94 2.02 -3.91
N PHE A 133 3.81 1.58 -3.02
CA PHE A 133 3.81 1.95 -1.61
C PHE A 133 4.81 3.10 -1.47
N GLN A 134 4.27 4.32 -1.45
CA GLN A 134 5.04 5.54 -1.55
C GLN A 134 5.43 6.04 -0.16
N PRO A 135 6.74 6.25 0.11
CA PRO A 135 7.20 6.86 1.34
C PRO A 135 7.04 8.38 1.28
N ASP A 136 7.10 9.03 2.46
CA ASP A 136 7.32 10.47 2.61
C ASP A 136 6.38 11.32 1.73
N GLU A 137 5.09 11.08 1.89
CA GLU A 137 4.05 11.87 1.19
C GLU A 137 3.90 13.25 1.83
N GLU A 138 3.92 13.30 3.17
CA GLU A 138 3.71 14.51 3.99
C GLU A 138 4.96 15.40 4.08
N GLY A 139 6.08 14.96 3.51
CA GLY A 139 7.36 15.65 3.61
C GLY A 139 7.97 16.06 2.25
N ASP A 140 9.19 15.61 2.00
CA ASP A 140 10.05 16.09 0.89
C ASP A 140 9.82 15.41 -0.47
N GLY A 141 8.64 14.82 -0.70
CA GLY A 141 8.22 14.35 -2.02
C GLY A 141 8.74 12.97 -2.41
N GLY A 142 8.42 11.94 -1.65
CA GLY A 142 8.74 10.55 -1.94
C GLY A 142 8.27 10.08 -3.32
N ALA A 143 7.12 10.58 -3.81
CA ALA A 143 6.63 10.29 -5.16
C ALA A 143 7.63 10.69 -6.24
N ALA A 144 8.18 11.91 -6.17
CA ALA A 144 9.15 12.41 -7.13
C ALA A 144 10.42 11.55 -7.16
N ARG A 145 10.89 11.10 -5.97
CA ARG A 145 12.04 10.20 -5.86
C ARG A 145 11.77 8.82 -6.43
N MET A 146 10.58 8.26 -6.22
CA MET A 146 10.18 6.99 -6.83
C MET A 146 10.11 7.09 -8.35
N ILE A 147 9.54 8.17 -8.89
CA ILE A 147 9.48 8.43 -10.35
C ILE A 147 10.89 8.57 -10.91
N ALA A 148 11.76 9.35 -10.27
CA ALA A 148 13.15 9.50 -10.68
C ALA A 148 13.93 8.16 -10.63
N SER A 149 13.53 7.23 -9.77
CA SER A 149 14.07 5.87 -9.72
C SER A 149 13.49 4.93 -10.80
N GLY A 150 12.63 5.44 -11.69
CA GLY A 150 12.09 4.68 -12.82
C GLY A 150 10.89 3.81 -12.50
N CYS A 151 10.17 4.04 -11.40
CA CYS A 151 9.03 3.20 -11.00
C CYS A 151 7.90 3.17 -12.04
N MET A 152 7.78 4.22 -12.88
CA MET A 152 6.76 4.33 -13.91
C MET A 152 7.11 3.58 -15.21
N GLU A 153 8.32 3.03 -15.29
CA GLU A 153 8.84 2.36 -16.49
C GLU A 153 9.01 0.85 -16.28
N SER A 154 9.14 0.12 -17.37
CA SER A 154 9.49 -1.32 -17.39
C SER A 154 8.52 -2.26 -16.61
N PRO A 155 7.24 -2.33 -16.95
CA PRO A 155 6.54 -1.68 -18.06
C PRO A 155 6.13 -0.25 -17.75
N HIS A 156 5.94 0.54 -18.81
CA HIS A 156 5.40 1.90 -18.70
C HIS A 156 3.98 1.88 -18.10
N VAL A 157 3.70 2.80 -17.21
CA VAL A 157 2.37 2.92 -16.56
C VAL A 157 1.48 3.83 -17.40
N ASP A 158 0.40 3.28 -17.93
CA ASP A 158 -0.54 3.99 -18.80
C ASP A 158 -1.55 4.86 -18.02
N ALA A 159 -1.88 4.47 -16.80
CA ALA A 159 -2.79 5.20 -15.92
C ALA A 159 -2.49 4.93 -14.45
N MET A 160 -2.78 5.90 -13.59
CA MET A 160 -2.65 5.81 -12.14
C MET A 160 -4.00 5.98 -11.46
N LEU A 161 -4.21 5.21 -10.41
CA LEU A 161 -5.34 5.31 -9.50
C LEU A 161 -4.83 5.40 -8.06
N CYS A 162 -5.44 6.27 -7.28
CA CYS A 162 -5.25 6.33 -5.84
C CYS A 162 -6.61 6.59 -5.17
N CYS A 163 -6.72 6.15 -3.92
CA CYS A 163 -7.84 6.48 -3.04
C CYS A 163 -7.28 7.22 -1.83
N HIS A 164 -8.06 8.12 -1.26
CA HIS A 164 -7.75 8.76 0.01
C HIS A 164 -8.98 8.68 0.91
N VAL A 165 -8.76 8.35 2.18
CA VAL A 165 -9.82 8.41 3.19
C VAL A 165 -10.03 9.86 3.58
N GLU A 166 -11.30 10.24 3.78
CA GLU A 166 -11.65 11.54 4.32
C GLU A 166 -12.53 11.36 5.56
N SER A 167 -12.29 12.19 6.57
CA SER A 167 -13.26 12.31 7.67
C SER A 167 -14.52 12.94 7.10
N GLY A 168 -15.61 12.16 7.06
CA GLY A 168 -16.93 12.71 6.71
C GLY A 168 -17.28 13.88 7.64
N ILE A 169 -17.55 15.03 7.06
CA ILE A 169 -18.07 16.21 7.77
C ILE A 169 -19.56 16.04 7.97
#